data_7ec81f5d76e91998c3b1ba24f8647a43
#
_entry.id   7ec81f5d76e91998c3b1ba24f8647a43
#
_cell.length_a   1.000
_cell.length_b   1.000
_cell.length_c   1.000
_cell.angle_alpha   90.00
_cell.angle_beta   90.00
_cell.angle_gamma   90.00
#
_symmetry.space_group_name_H-M   'P 1'
#
loop_
_entity.id
_entity.type
_entity.pdbx_description
1 polymer ?
#
loop_
_entity_poly.entity_id
_entity_poly.type
_entity_poly.pdbx_seq_one_letter_code
_entity_poly.pdbx_strand_id
1 'polypeptide(L)'
;NICIPSNVTMRMENGVTFTKKGTTATDICYAKSIFTIVPPSKDGTIKTISGYNGSHDVKIIGTGMVRMNCANVKNCMALVMGHARNITIEGITFQNEYGSHFMELNSSCNVTIEKCTFEGFKVLDKKSYKECINVDGTDLNTDGFNYDWSAHDKTICKNILIQNTTFKNIGTAIGSHTYSANGQTQLYHENVRILNNTFDGTYNAAIRVLNWKDTIISGNSFLRIQAFSDGQGKKYVALLLRGVVNPTVTGNVFEDCQYYPIRVVMRDLATVDGAVKAGYGDTVSSVSDANWSTMKKNTVTNVAEK
;
A
#
# COMPACT_ATOMS: atom_id res chain seq x y z
N ASN A 1 -12.91 16.00 5.04
CA ASN A 1 -11.93 15.19 5.76
C ASN A 1 -12.28 15.11 7.23
N ILE A 2 -12.14 13.94 7.83
CA ILE A 2 -12.39 13.70 9.25
C ILE A 2 -11.10 13.20 9.88
N CYS A 3 -10.61 13.89 10.90
CA CYS A 3 -9.44 13.48 11.66
C CYS A 3 -9.84 12.49 12.75
N ILE A 4 -9.11 11.40 12.85
CA ILE A 4 -9.33 10.35 13.85
C ILE A 4 -8.15 10.38 14.82
N PRO A 5 -8.39 10.83 16.08
CA PRO A 5 -7.36 10.87 17.11
C PRO A 5 -7.10 9.49 17.72
N SER A 6 -6.16 9.42 18.66
CA SER A 6 -5.84 8.20 19.39
C SER A 6 -7.02 7.69 20.25
N ASN A 7 -7.01 6.40 20.55
CA ASN A 7 -7.96 5.70 21.43
C ASN A 7 -9.41 5.74 20.93
N VAL A 8 -9.61 5.75 19.61
CA VAL A 8 -10.93 5.75 18.99
C VAL A 8 -11.25 4.40 18.39
N THR A 9 -12.42 3.87 18.70
CA THR A 9 -13.05 2.78 17.96
C THR A 9 -14.27 3.32 17.23
N MET A 10 -14.18 3.42 15.92
CA MET A 10 -15.32 3.78 15.06
C MET A 10 -15.96 2.50 14.52
N ARG A 11 -17.20 2.25 14.93
CA ARG A 11 -18.05 1.18 14.38
C ARG A 11 -19.02 1.76 13.38
N MET A 12 -19.04 1.16 12.20
CA MET A 12 -19.93 1.56 11.12
C MET A 12 -20.92 0.43 10.87
N GLU A 13 -22.19 0.74 11.00
CA GLU A 13 -23.26 -0.24 10.85
C GLU A 13 -23.57 -0.55 9.39
N ASN A 14 -24.27 -1.65 9.18
CA ASN A 14 -24.68 -2.11 7.85
C ASN A 14 -25.41 -1.00 7.06
N GLY A 15 -25.01 -0.85 5.79
CA GLY A 15 -25.60 0.14 4.87
C GLY A 15 -24.93 1.52 4.89
N VAL A 16 -24.00 1.77 5.81
CA VAL A 16 -23.28 3.05 5.88
C VAL A 16 -22.36 3.22 4.68
N THR A 17 -22.40 4.40 4.06
CA THR A 17 -21.47 4.79 2.99
C THR A 17 -20.92 6.18 3.26
N PHE A 18 -19.60 6.29 3.36
CA PHE A 18 -18.89 7.56 3.35
C PHE A 18 -18.46 7.88 1.92
N THR A 19 -18.96 8.98 1.39
CA THR A 19 -18.64 9.40 0.01
C THR A 19 -17.84 10.69 0.02
N LYS A 20 -16.74 10.71 -0.70
CA LYS A 20 -15.93 11.92 -0.88
C LYS A 20 -16.68 12.94 -1.73
N LYS A 21 -16.82 14.14 -1.23
CA LYS A 21 -17.54 15.26 -1.87
C LYS A 21 -16.60 16.30 -2.50
N GLY A 22 -15.60 15.90 -3.23
CA GLY A 22 -14.65 16.85 -3.81
C GLY A 22 -13.59 17.36 -2.83
N THR A 23 -12.72 18.24 -3.30
CA THR A 23 -11.68 18.85 -2.48
C THR A 23 -12.16 20.22 -2.02
N THR A 24 -12.06 20.51 -0.72
CA THR A 24 -12.28 21.83 -0.15
C THR A 24 -10.94 22.40 0.31
N ALA A 25 -10.72 23.68 0.11
CA ALA A 25 -9.44 24.34 0.42
C ALA A 25 -9.28 24.72 1.91
N THR A 26 -10.24 24.39 2.76
CA THR A 26 -10.34 24.92 4.13
C THR A 26 -10.09 23.92 5.24
N ASP A 27 -9.70 22.69 4.92
CA ASP A 27 -9.49 21.65 5.94
C ASP A 27 -8.10 21.73 6.55
N ILE A 28 -8.03 21.71 7.88
CA ILE A 28 -6.79 21.64 8.65
C ILE A 28 -6.00 20.35 8.45
N CYS A 29 -6.63 19.30 7.94
CA CYS A 29 -6.05 17.98 7.72
C CYS A 29 -5.97 17.60 6.24
N TYR A 30 -5.81 18.54 5.34
CA TYR A 30 -5.74 18.33 3.89
C TYR A 30 -6.92 17.54 3.29
N ALA A 31 -7.71 18.22 2.50
CA ALA A 31 -8.96 17.74 1.90
C ALA A 31 -8.84 16.56 0.91
N LYS A 32 -7.68 15.94 0.76
CA LYS A 32 -7.46 14.84 -0.20
C LYS A 32 -7.92 13.47 0.29
N SER A 33 -8.38 13.33 1.55
CA SER A 33 -8.85 12.05 2.11
C SER A 33 -10.26 12.15 2.68
N ILE A 34 -10.90 10.99 2.90
CA ILE A 34 -12.14 10.90 3.67
C ILE A 34 -11.77 10.95 5.15
N PHE A 35 -10.86 10.09 5.58
CA PHE A 35 -10.34 10.05 6.95
C PHE A 35 -8.82 10.25 6.97
N THR A 36 -8.35 10.89 8.03
CA THR A 36 -6.91 10.99 8.34
C THR A 36 -6.70 10.60 9.79
N ILE A 37 -5.87 9.58 10.02
CA ILE A 37 -5.46 9.15 11.36
C ILE A 37 -4.27 10.01 11.76
N VAL A 38 -4.57 11.10 12.47
CA VAL A 38 -3.59 12.08 12.95
C VAL A 38 -4.16 12.82 14.16
N PRO A 39 -3.32 13.20 15.13
CA PRO A 39 -3.77 14.06 16.22
C PRO A 39 -4.32 15.38 15.67
N PRO A 40 -5.51 15.81 16.07
CA PRO A 40 -6.03 17.10 15.63
C PRO A 40 -5.18 18.23 16.22
N SER A 41 -4.73 19.15 15.36
CA SER A 41 -4.19 20.43 15.82
C SER A 41 -5.22 21.50 15.62
N LYS A 42 -5.73 22.01 16.68
CA LYS A 42 -6.69 23.12 16.61
C LYS A 42 -6.10 24.49 16.94
N ASP A 43 -4.91 24.54 17.44
CA ASP A 43 -4.33 25.73 18.06
C ASP A 43 -2.91 26.06 17.61
N GLY A 44 -2.43 25.45 16.52
CA GLY A 44 -1.06 25.64 16.05
C GLY A 44 0.01 25.00 16.92
N THR A 45 -0.39 24.16 17.88
CA THR A 45 0.53 23.51 18.83
C THR A 45 0.95 22.11 18.42
N ILE A 46 0.64 21.64 17.20
CA ILE A 46 1.22 20.38 16.72
C ILE A 46 2.73 20.54 16.70
N LYS A 47 3.36 19.89 17.65
CA LYS A 47 4.78 19.60 17.56
C LYS A 47 4.98 18.63 16.42
N THR A 48 6.05 18.79 15.67
CA THR A 48 6.46 17.85 14.63
C THR A 48 6.48 16.42 15.19
N ILE A 49 5.73 15.55 14.55
CA ILE A 49 5.59 14.14 14.94
C ILE A 49 6.65 13.33 14.22
N SER A 50 7.38 12.49 14.95
CA SER A 50 8.44 11.60 14.47
C SER A 50 8.23 10.17 14.95
N GLY A 51 8.93 9.21 14.34
CA GLY A 51 8.85 7.81 14.72
C GLY A 51 7.42 7.28 14.60
N TYR A 52 6.94 6.61 15.63
CA TYR A 52 5.56 6.11 15.75
C TYR A 52 4.78 6.87 16.84
N ASN A 53 5.03 8.18 16.98
CA ASN A 53 4.45 9.00 18.04
C ASN A 53 3.18 9.76 17.62
N GLY A 54 2.62 9.41 16.46
CA GLY A 54 1.33 9.93 16.00
C GLY A 54 0.13 9.27 16.70
N SER A 55 -1.02 9.28 16.02
CA SER A 55 -2.22 8.63 16.56
C SER A 55 -2.02 7.14 16.79
N HIS A 56 -2.64 6.62 17.83
CA HIS A 56 -2.49 5.23 18.23
C HIS A 56 -3.79 4.64 18.78
N ASP A 57 -3.84 3.28 18.78
CA ASP A 57 -4.96 2.52 19.31
C ASP A 57 -6.30 2.92 18.65
N VAL A 58 -6.27 2.94 17.30
CA VAL A 58 -7.44 3.29 16.48
C VAL A 58 -7.99 2.03 15.81
N LYS A 59 -9.30 1.85 15.88
CA LYS A 59 -10.02 0.81 15.15
C LYS A 59 -11.12 1.42 14.29
N ILE A 60 -11.18 1.03 13.02
CA ILE A 60 -12.23 1.40 12.08
C ILE A 60 -12.86 0.10 11.59
N ILE A 61 -14.06 -0.22 12.05
CA ILE A 61 -14.69 -1.52 11.88
C ILE A 61 -16.04 -1.34 11.19
N GLY A 62 -16.20 -2.01 10.05
CA GLY A 62 -17.48 -2.13 9.36
C GLY A 62 -18.22 -3.40 9.76
N THR A 63 -19.50 -3.28 10.04
CA THR A 63 -20.40 -4.39 10.33
C THR A 63 -21.39 -4.56 9.19
N GLY A 64 -21.29 -5.64 8.42
CA GLY A 64 -22.11 -5.84 7.23
C GLY A 64 -21.59 -5.05 6.02
N MET A 65 -22.50 -4.42 5.27
CA MET A 65 -22.15 -3.70 4.03
C MET A 65 -21.78 -2.24 4.33
N VAL A 66 -20.50 -1.99 4.51
CA VAL A 66 -19.97 -0.64 4.76
C VAL A 66 -19.07 -0.20 3.63
N ARG A 67 -19.18 1.05 3.16
CA ARG A 67 -18.41 1.57 2.03
C ARG A 67 -17.69 2.87 2.35
N MET A 68 -16.47 2.98 1.85
CA MET A 68 -15.75 4.24 1.69
C MET A 68 -15.56 4.49 0.19
N ASN A 69 -16.31 5.44 -0.34
CA ASN A 69 -16.38 5.72 -1.78
C ASN A 69 -15.63 7.00 -2.12
N CYS A 70 -14.50 6.87 -2.83
CA CYS A 70 -13.73 8.02 -3.30
C CYS A 70 -14.44 8.78 -4.44
N ALA A 71 -15.55 8.23 -4.98
CA ALA A 71 -16.44 8.87 -5.95
C ALA A 71 -15.74 9.34 -7.23
N ASN A 72 -14.61 8.70 -7.61
CA ASN A 72 -13.75 9.15 -8.70
C ASN A 72 -13.29 10.62 -8.56
N VAL A 73 -13.19 11.13 -7.34
CA VAL A 73 -12.58 12.44 -7.11
C VAL A 73 -11.08 12.31 -7.34
N LYS A 74 -10.56 13.14 -8.26
CA LYS A 74 -9.15 13.09 -8.66
C LYS A 74 -8.21 13.29 -7.47
N ASN A 75 -7.21 12.41 -7.35
CA ASN A 75 -6.21 12.41 -6.29
C ASN A 75 -6.80 12.33 -4.87
N CYS A 76 -7.97 11.68 -4.72
CA CYS A 76 -8.58 11.44 -3.41
C CYS A 76 -8.12 10.10 -2.85
N MET A 77 -7.89 10.07 -1.55
CA MET A 77 -7.65 8.86 -0.77
C MET A 77 -8.83 8.59 0.18
N ALA A 78 -9.08 7.35 0.51
CA ALA A 78 -10.09 7.02 1.52
C ALA A 78 -9.51 7.25 2.91
N LEU A 79 -8.30 6.76 3.17
CA LEU A 79 -7.66 6.80 4.48
C LEU A 79 -6.18 7.14 4.35
N VAL A 80 -5.72 8.08 5.18
CA VAL A 80 -4.30 8.45 5.30
C VAL A 80 -3.88 8.26 6.74
N MET A 81 -2.70 7.68 6.96
CA MET A 81 -2.05 7.61 8.26
C MET A 81 -0.55 7.86 8.13
N GLY A 82 0.02 8.47 9.17
CA GLY A 82 1.45 8.67 9.28
C GLY A 82 1.90 8.68 10.72
N HIS A 83 3.08 8.11 11.01
CA HIS A 83 3.62 7.98 12.35
C HIS A 83 2.68 7.27 13.34
N ALA A 84 1.71 6.49 12.83
CA ALA A 84 0.67 5.85 13.61
C ALA A 84 1.11 4.47 14.14
N ARG A 85 0.44 4.01 15.21
CA ARG A 85 0.67 2.66 15.74
C ARG A 85 -0.60 2.02 16.28
N ASN A 86 -0.64 0.67 16.25
CA ASN A 86 -1.77 -0.13 16.75
C ASN A 86 -3.08 0.25 16.06
N ILE A 87 -3.12 0.12 14.73
CA ILE A 87 -4.27 0.49 13.90
C ILE A 87 -4.95 -0.78 13.37
N THR A 88 -6.26 -0.83 13.43
CA THR A 88 -7.07 -1.90 12.83
C THR A 88 -8.10 -1.33 11.87
N ILE A 89 -8.14 -1.84 10.65
CA ILE A 89 -9.14 -1.53 9.63
C ILE A 89 -9.80 -2.85 9.22
N GLU A 90 -11.09 -2.98 9.45
CA GLU A 90 -11.79 -4.26 9.25
C GLU A 90 -13.15 -4.08 8.56
N GLY A 91 -13.47 -4.98 7.62
CA GLY A 91 -14.85 -5.15 7.11
C GLY A 91 -15.37 -4.02 6.23
N ILE A 92 -14.52 -3.32 5.49
CA ILE A 92 -14.89 -2.14 4.71
C ILE A 92 -14.65 -2.37 3.22
N THR A 93 -15.59 -1.94 2.39
CA THR A 93 -15.41 -1.87 0.94
C THR A 93 -14.95 -0.47 0.54
N PHE A 94 -13.76 -0.38 -0.04
CA PHE A 94 -13.18 0.83 -0.62
C PHE A 94 -13.44 0.88 -2.10
N GLN A 95 -14.03 1.98 -2.60
CA GLN A 95 -14.55 2.05 -3.97
C GLN A 95 -14.13 3.32 -4.71
N ASN A 96 -13.95 3.17 -6.06
CA ASN A 96 -13.90 4.28 -7.01
C ASN A 96 -12.75 5.25 -6.78
N GLU A 97 -11.53 4.73 -6.68
CA GLU A 97 -10.30 5.52 -6.64
C GLU A 97 -10.00 6.14 -8.02
N TYR A 98 -9.40 7.33 -8.04
CA TYR A 98 -8.97 8.00 -9.27
C TYR A 98 -7.61 8.67 -9.11
N GLY A 99 -6.58 7.99 -9.59
CA GLY A 99 -5.22 8.53 -9.72
C GLY A 99 -4.44 8.72 -8.42
N SER A 100 -4.82 8.05 -7.34
CA SER A 100 -4.17 8.10 -6.05
C SER A 100 -4.12 6.71 -5.39
N HIS A 101 -4.24 6.64 -4.08
CA HIS A 101 -4.34 5.43 -3.28
C HIS A 101 -5.67 5.38 -2.55
N PHE A 102 -6.18 4.21 -2.24
CA PHE A 102 -7.25 4.11 -1.24
C PHE A 102 -6.69 4.36 0.16
N MET A 103 -5.52 3.78 0.45
CA MET A 103 -4.85 3.95 1.74
C MET A 103 -3.39 4.35 1.56
N GLU A 104 -2.99 5.36 2.31
CA GLU A 104 -1.62 5.82 2.46
C GLU A 104 -1.13 5.48 3.87
N LEU A 105 -0.19 4.52 3.97
CA LEU A 105 0.44 4.12 5.22
C LEU A 105 1.88 4.60 5.21
N ASN A 106 2.18 5.61 6.03
CA ASN A 106 3.54 6.15 6.11
C ASN A 106 4.07 6.05 7.53
N SER A 107 5.33 5.59 7.67
CA SER A 107 6.02 5.56 8.96
C SER A 107 5.18 4.99 10.11
N SER A 108 4.39 3.95 9.85
CA SER A 108 3.43 3.40 10.82
C SER A 108 3.78 1.98 11.24
N CYS A 109 3.38 1.57 12.44
CA CYS A 109 3.63 0.22 12.93
C CYS A 109 2.41 -0.45 13.57
N ASN A 110 2.43 -1.79 13.59
CA ASN A 110 1.35 -2.63 14.12
C ASN A 110 0.01 -2.27 13.48
N VAL A 111 -0.04 -2.34 12.15
CA VAL A 111 -1.27 -2.04 11.37
C VAL A 111 -1.86 -3.35 10.86
N THR A 112 -3.14 -3.58 11.11
CA THR A 112 -3.90 -4.70 10.57
C THR A 112 -5.00 -4.19 9.64
N ILE A 113 -5.04 -4.73 8.42
CA ILE A 113 -6.10 -4.50 7.43
C ILE A 113 -6.67 -5.86 7.08
N GLU A 114 -7.93 -6.10 7.39
CA GLU A 114 -8.51 -7.41 7.20
C GLU A 114 -9.99 -7.38 6.78
N LYS A 115 -10.40 -8.44 6.08
CA LYS A 115 -11.80 -8.62 5.62
C LYS A 115 -12.32 -7.42 4.83
N CYS A 116 -11.43 -6.70 4.16
CA CYS A 116 -11.76 -5.55 3.34
C CYS A 116 -11.95 -5.94 1.86
N THR A 117 -12.56 -5.05 1.10
CA THR A 117 -12.62 -5.13 -0.36
C THR A 117 -12.13 -3.82 -0.95
N PHE A 118 -11.25 -3.89 -1.95
CA PHE A 118 -10.81 -2.75 -2.74
C PHE A 118 -11.25 -2.96 -4.17
N GLU A 119 -12.06 -2.04 -4.71
CA GLU A 119 -12.62 -2.19 -6.05
C GLU A 119 -12.85 -0.87 -6.76
N GLY A 120 -12.74 -0.89 -8.07
CA GLY A 120 -13.03 0.28 -8.90
C GLY A 120 -11.89 1.29 -8.90
N PHE A 121 -11.24 1.34 -10.03
CA PHE A 121 -10.04 2.14 -10.24
C PHE A 121 -10.17 2.89 -11.57
N LYS A 122 -9.78 4.16 -11.57
CA LYS A 122 -9.69 4.97 -12.77
C LYS A 122 -8.29 5.52 -12.95
N VAL A 123 -7.69 5.22 -14.08
CA VAL A 123 -6.33 5.69 -14.40
C VAL A 123 -6.35 7.19 -14.66
N LEU A 124 -5.44 7.93 -14.07
CA LEU A 124 -5.27 9.36 -14.32
C LEU A 124 -4.61 9.61 -15.68
N ASP A 125 -3.59 8.81 -15.98
CA ASP A 125 -2.93 8.73 -17.27
C ASP A 125 -2.50 7.29 -17.54
N LYS A 126 -2.09 6.99 -18.77
CA LYS A 126 -1.71 5.64 -19.19
C LYS A 126 -0.45 5.07 -18.52
N LYS A 127 0.16 5.81 -17.59
CA LYS A 127 1.44 5.44 -16.96
C LYS A 127 1.35 5.29 -15.44
N SER A 128 0.29 5.77 -14.82
CA SER A 128 0.18 5.86 -13.36
C SER A 128 -0.78 4.83 -12.79
N TYR A 129 -0.27 3.66 -12.48
CA TYR A 129 -0.99 2.62 -11.73
C TYR A 129 -0.57 2.71 -10.27
N LYS A 130 -1.35 3.43 -9.48
CA LYS A 130 -1.09 3.59 -8.05
C LYS A 130 -1.49 2.33 -7.28
N GLU A 131 -0.87 2.12 -6.14
CA GLU A 131 -1.23 1.06 -5.20
C GLU A 131 -2.54 1.40 -4.49
N CYS A 132 -3.41 0.40 -4.29
CA CYS A 132 -4.56 0.58 -3.40
C CYS A 132 -4.10 0.87 -1.97
N ILE A 133 -3.13 0.09 -1.49
CA ILE A 133 -2.47 0.30 -0.20
C ILE A 133 -1.01 0.63 -0.48
N ASN A 134 -0.62 1.88 -0.24
CA ASN A 134 0.76 2.32 -0.33
C ASN A 134 1.44 2.21 1.04
N VAL A 135 2.58 1.53 1.11
CA VAL A 135 3.38 1.34 2.32
C VAL A 135 4.70 2.07 2.14
N ASP A 136 4.83 3.23 2.76
CA ASP A 136 5.99 4.10 2.55
C ASP A 136 6.51 4.73 3.85
N GLY A 137 7.66 5.38 3.77
CA GLY A 137 8.20 6.23 4.82
C GLY A 137 7.86 7.69 4.57
N THR A 138 7.95 8.50 5.60
CA THR A 138 7.83 9.96 5.48
C THR A 138 9.15 10.53 4.98
N ASP A 139 9.17 11.09 3.78
CA ASP A 139 10.39 11.61 3.16
C ASP A 139 10.08 12.82 2.25
N LEU A 140 10.63 13.98 2.57
CA LEU A 140 10.48 15.20 1.76
C LEU A 140 11.16 15.10 0.38
N ASN A 141 12.22 14.33 0.26
CA ASN A 141 12.95 14.22 -1.01
C ASN A 141 12.15 13.51 -2.10
N THR A 142 11.17 12.72 -1.70
CA THR A 142 10.34 11.94 -2.61
C THR A 142 8.89 12.41 -2.68
N ASP A 143 8.55 13.47 -1.96
CA ASP A 143 7.16 13.95 -1.79
C ASP A 143 6.20 12.88 -1.27
N GLY A 144 6.75 11.82 -0.66
CA GLY A 144 5.98 10.62 -0.28
C GLY A 144 4.93 10.88 0.78
N PHE A 145 5.18 11.81 1.69
CA PHE A 145 4.23 12.18 2.75
C PHE A 145 4.43 13.64 3.14
N ASN A 146 3.75 14.52 2.45
CA ASN A 146 3.99 15.97 2.56
C ASN A 146 2.95 16.64 3.46
N TYR A 147 3.04 16.40 4.78
CA TYR A 147 2.24 17.04 5.80
C TYR A 147 3.14 17.84 6.76
N ASP A 148 2.80 19.07 7.03
CA ASP A 148 3.61 20.01 7.85
C ASP A 148 3.87 19.50 9.28
N TRP A 149 3.00 18.64 9.79
CA TRP A 149 3.15 18.05 11.12
C TRP A 149 4.09 16.84 11.16
N SER A 150 4.56 16.33 10.03
CA SER A 150 5.50 15.20 9.96
C SER A 150 6.95 15.69 10.10
N ALA A 151 7.75 14.95 10.84
CA ALA A 151 9.21 15.17 10.93
C ALA A 151 9.96 14.77 9.65
N HIS A 152 9.30 14.08 8.72
CA HIS A 152 9.92 13.53 7.51
C HIS A 152 11.23 12.76 7.80
N ASP A 153 11.21 12.01 8.90
CA ASP A 153 12.37 11.35 9.49
C ASP A 153 12.73 10.00 8.86
N LYS A 154 12.03 9.64 7.77
CA LYS A 154 12.20 8.36 7.07
C LYS A 154 11.94 7.13 7.93
N THR A 155 11.19 7.26 9.02
CA THR A 155 10.78 6.11 9.83
C THR A 155 10.10 5.06 8.94
N ILE A 156 10.52 3.81 9.05
CA ILE A 156 9.99 2.69 8.25
C ILE A 156 8.59 2.29 8.72
N CYS A 157 7.83 1.62 7.87
CA CYS A 157 6.67 0.84 8.32
C CYS A 157 7.13 -0.50 8.91
N LYS A 158 6.45 -0.95 9.98
CA LYS A 158 6.81 -2.19 10.67
C LYS A 158 5.59 -2.95 11.17
N ASN A 159 5.61 -4.28 11.07
CA ASN A 159 4.52 -5.16 11.50
C ASN A 159 3.19 -4.79 10.83
N ILE A 160 3.16 -4.81 9.51
CA ILE A 160 1.95 -4.56 8.72
C ILE A 160 1.34 -5.92 8.35
N LEU A 161 0.09 -6.13 8.68
CA LEU A 161 -0.68 -7.32 8.33
C LEU A 161 -1.84 -6.98 7.42
N ILE A 162 -1.88 -7.57 6.24
CA ILE A 162 -3.00 -7.46 5.29
C ILE A 162 -3.50 -8.87 5.03
N GLN A 163 -4.73 -9.18 5.45
CA GLN A 163 -5.24 -10.53 5.38
C GLN A 163 -6.73 -10.63 5.04
N ASN A 164 -7.13 -11.77 4.47
CA ASN A 164 -8.54 -12.09 4.17
C ASN A 164 -9.25 -10.96 3.41
N THR A 165 -8.52 -10.28 2.53
CA THR A 165 -8.96 -9.07 1.83
C THR A 165 -9.01 -9.33 0.32
N THR A 166 -9.98 -8.74 -0.34
CA THR A 166 -10.18 -8.88 -1.79
C THR A 166 -9.80 -7.60 -2.51
N PHE A 167 -9.00 -7.73 -3.55
CA PHE A 167 -8.63 -6.65 -4.47
C PHE A 167 -9.12 -7.04 -5.86
N LYS A 168 -10.03 -6.25 -6.45
CA LYS A 168 -10.58 -6.58 -7.77
C LYS A 168 -10.70 -5.37 -8.69
N ASN A 169 -10.34 -5.56 -9.96
CA ASN A 169 -10.40 -4.53 -11.00
C ASN A 169 -9.70 -3.23 -10.57
N ILE A 170 -8.42 -3.35 -10.23
CA ILE A 170 -7.60 -2.27 -9.67
C ILE A 170 -6.29 -2.09 -10.44
N GLY A 171 -5.56 -1.01 -10.17
CA GLY A 171 -4.23 -0.76 -10.75
C GLY A 171 -3.18 -1.72 -10.21
N THR A 172 -2.66 -1.44 -9.03
CA THR A 172 -1.80 -2.28 -8.20
C THR A 172 -2.46 -2.42 -6.82
N ALA A 173 -2.40 -3.59 -6.21
CA ALA A 173 -3.06 -3.76 -4.91
C ALA A 173 -2.24 -3.18 -3.76
N ILE A 174 -1.02 -3.67 -3.58
CA ILE A 174 -0.19 -3.33 -2.43
C ILE A 174 1.23 -3.04 -2.91
N GLY A 175 1.86 -2.03 -2.35
CA GLY A 175 3.26 -1.79 -2.66
C GLY A 175 3.85 -0.54 -2.05
N SER A 176 5.06 -0.24 -2.48
CA SER A 176 5.82 0.95 -2.17
C SER A 176 6.36 1.54 -3.47
N HIS A 177 6.46 2.85 -3.55
CA HIS A 177 7.05 3.52 -4.70
C HIS A 177 8.19 4.48 -4.34
N THR A 178 8.50 4.60 -3.05
CA THR A 178 9.54 5.49 -2.54
C THR A 178 10.73 4.69 -2.05
N TYR A 179 11.92 5.06 -2.51
CA TYR A 179 13.18 4.53 -2.00
C TYR A 179 13.58 5.35 -0.78
N SER A 180 13.55 4.73 0.38
CA SER A 180 14.07 5.34 1.59
C SER A 180 15.54 4.97 1.77
N ALA A 181 16.40 5.96 1.87
CA ALA A 181 17.81 5.77 2.20
C ALA A 181 18.25 6.89 3.13
N ASN A 182 19.07 6.54 4.13
CA ASN A 182 19.75 7.50 4.97
C ASN A 182 21.23 7.55 4.54
N GLY A 183 21.55 8.48 3.65
CA GLY A 183 22.84 8.51 3.00
C GLY A 183 23.02 7.29 2.07
N GLN A 184 24.00 6.42 2.40
CA GLN A 184 24.26 5.16 1.65
C GLN A 184 23.51 3.95 2.22
N THR A 185 22.84 4.08 3.37
CA THR A 185 22.14 2.98 4.04
C THR A 185 20.70 2.92 3.57
N GLN A 186 20.31 1.80 2.98
CA GLN A 186 18.92 1.56 2.64
C GLN A 186 18.10 1.28 3.89
N LEU A 187 16.91 1.91 3.96
CA LEU A 187 15.92 1.62 4.97
C LEU A 187 14.90 0.63 4.40
N TYR A 188 14.57 -0.38 5.18
CA TYR A 188 13.62 -1.42 4.78
C TYR A 188 12.37 -1.35 5.67
N HIS A 189 11.18 -1.42 5.06
CA HIS A 189 9.97 -1.73 5.81
C HIS A 189 10.09 -3.17 6.33
N GLU A 190 9.70 -3.41 7.57
CA GLU A 190 9.95 -4.69 8.24
C GLU A 190 8.66 -5.45 8.53
N ASN A 191 8.71 -6.78 8.37
CA ASN A 191 7.64 -7.69 8.73
C ASN A 191 6.29 -7.28 8.13
N VAL A 192 6.26 -7.08 6.80
CA VAL A 192 5.03 -6.89 6.04
C VAL A 192 4.48 -8.27 5.67
N ARG A 193 3.29 -8.61 6.14
CA ARG A 193 2.65 -9.91 5.95
C ARG A 193 1.37 -9.77 5.14
N ILE A 194 1.30 -10.49 4.03
CA ILE A 194 0.18 -10.47 3.09
C ILE A 194 -0.36 -11.90 3.01
N LEU A 195 -1.46 -12.17 3.72
CA LEU A 195 -1.92 -13.52 4.00
C LEU A 195 -3.36 -13.75 3.56
N ASN A 196 -3.60 -14.85 2.82
CA ASN A 196 -4.95 -15.33 2.50
C ASN A 196 -5.82 -14.26 1.80
N ASN A 197 -5.24 -13.45 0.91
CA ASN A 197 -5.95 -12.45 0.14
C ASN A 197 -6.30 -12.96 -1.26
N THR A 198 -7.28 -12.33 -1.89
CA THR A 198 -7.62 -12.54 -3.28
C THR A 198 -7.29 -11.28 -4.10
N PHE A 199 -6.48 -11.45 -5.13
CA PHE A 199 -6.15 -10.43 -6.12
C PHE A 199 -6.76 -10.85 -7.46
N ASP A 200 -7.76 -10.14 -7.94
CA ASP A 200 -8.53 -10.54 -9.10
C ASP A 200 -8.67 -9.40 -10.11
N GLY A 201 -7.96 -9.51 -11.22
CA GLY A 201 -7.96 -8.52 -12.27
C GLY A 201 -7.20 -7.24 -11.88
N THR A 202 -5.91 -7.19 -12.16
CA THR A 202 -5.10 -5.98 -12.01
C THR A 202 -4.64 -5.46 -13.37
N TYR A 203 -4.36 -4.15 -13.45
CA TYR A 203 -3.75 -3.55 -14.64
C TYR A 203 -2.22 -3.65 -14.63
N ASN A 204 -1.63 -3.79 -13.46
CA ASN A 204 -0.21 -3.88 -13.22
C ASN A 204 0.09 -5.07 -12.29
N ALA A 205 1.29 -5.16 -11.76
CA ALA A 205 1.61 -6.13 -10.72
C ALA A 205 0.62 -6.01 -9.54
N ALA A 206 0.17 -7.15 -9.02
CA ALA A 206 -0.70 -7.14 -7.84
C ALA A 206 0.06 -6.61 -6.63
N ILE A 207 1.31 -7.04 -6.44
CA ILE A 207 2.16 -6.58 -5.34
C ILE A 207 3.49 -6.06 -5.90
N ARG A 208 3.86 -4.85 -5.51
CA ARG A 208 5.13 -4.20 -5.83
C ARG A 208 5.93 -3.95 -4.56
N VAL A 209 6.81 -4.88 -4.22
CA VAL A 209 7.73 -4.70 -3.10
C VAL A 209 8.85 -3.75 -3.49
N LEU A 210 9.15 -2.81 -2.60
CA LEU A 210 10.31 -1.96 -2.71
C LEU A 210 10.91 -1.70 -1.32
N ASN A 211 12.11 -2.25 -1.09
CA ASN A 211 12.81 -2.19 0.20
C ASN A 211 11.99 -2.75 1.38
N TRP A 212 11.63 -4.02 1.29
CA TRP A 212 10.97 -4.74 2.39
C TRP A 212 11.86 -5.87 2.90
N LYS A 213 11.85 -6.07 4.21
CA LYS A 213 12.63 -7.09 4.91
C LYS A 213 11.71 -8.00 5.73
N ASP A 214 12.05 -9.30 5.79
CA ASP A 214 11.30 -10.31 6.52
C ASP A 214 9.81 -10.36 6.13
N THR A 215 9.55 -10.21 4.82
CA THR A 215 8.21 -10.17 4.24
C THR A 215 7.65 -11.58 4.06
N ILE A 216 6.37 -11.76 4.40
CA ILE A 216 5.65 -13.02 4.18
C ILE A 216 4.47 -12.78 3.23
N ILE A 217 4.47 -13.47 2.09
CA ILE A 217 3.36 -13.48 1.12
C ILE A 217 2.89 -14.93 0.99
N SER A 218 1.78 -15.27 1.64
CA SER A 218 1.38 -16.68 1.78
C SER A 218 -0.13 -16.89 1.69
N GLY A 219 -0.51 -18.02 1.06
CA GLY A 219 -1.90 -18.43 0.98
C GLY A 219 -2.80 -17.55 0.12
N ASN A 220 -2.23 -16.68 -0.72
CA ASN A 220 -2.99 -15.75 -1.54
C ASN A 220 -3.38 -16.37 -2.89
N SER A 221 -4.49 -15.90 -3.46
CA SER A 221 -4.92 -16.19 -4.83
C SER A 221 -4.67 -14.99 -5.73
N PHE A 222 -3.92 -15.19 -6.81
CA PHE A 222 -3.65 -14.21 -7.86
C PHE A 222 -4.35 -14.66 -9.15
N LEU A 223 -5.46 -14.03 -9.47
CA LEU A 223 -6.34 -14.42 -10.56
C LEU A 223 -6.37 -13.34 -11.62
N ARG A 224 -6.23 -13.70 -12.89
CA ARG A 224 -6.35 -12.79 -14.03
C ARG A 224 -5.50 -11.52 -13.87
N ILE A 225 -4.27 -11.68 -13.40
CA ILE A 225 -3.35 -10.55 -13.24
C ILE A 225 -2.99 -9.99 -14.61
N GLN A 226 -3.12 -8.67 -14.74
CA GLN A 226 -2.97 -7.95 -16.00
C GLN A 226 -3.99 -8.39 -17.08
N ALA A 227 -5.19 -8.75 -16.69
CA ALA A 227 -6.27 -9.07 -17.64
C ALA A 227 -6.66 -7.87 -18.51
N PHE A 228 -6.28 -6.66 -18.14
CA PHE A 228 -6.55 -5.42 -18.85
C PHE A 228 -5.27 -4.91 -19.52
N SER A 229 -5.30 -4.74 -20.83
CA SER A 229 -4.20 -4.13 -21.58
C SER A 229 -4.22 -2.62 -21.38
N ASP A 230 -3.07 -2.05 -21.05
CA ASP A 230 -2.87 -0.60 -21.07
C ASP A 230 -2.65 -0.06 -22.50
N GLY A 231 -2.67 -0.93 -23.49
CA GLY A 231 -2.38 -0.60 -24.88
C GLY A 231 -0.88 -0.31 -25.16
N GLN A 232 0.00 -0.48 -24.19
CA GLN A 232 1.43 -0.22 -24.34
C GLN A 232 2.28 -1.50 -24.53
N GLY A 233 1.64 -2.67 -24.52
CA GLY A 233 2.30 -3.96 -24.68
C GLY A 233 3.26 -4.35 -23.53
N LYS A 234 3.22 -3.63 -22.41
CA LYS A 234 4.02 -4.00 -21.25
C LYS A 234 3.41 -5.19 -20.54
N LYS A 235 4.27 -6.14 -20.22
CA LYS A 235 3.90 -7.33 -19.44
C LYS A 235 4.36 -7.14 -18.00
N TYR A 236 3.46 -7.39 -17.05
CA TYR A 236 3.72 -7.25 -15.63
C TYR A 236 3.58 -8.58 -14.91
N VAL A 237 4.50 -8.85 -14.01
CA VAL A 237 4.46 -10.02 -13.12
C VAL A 237 3.43 -9.80 -12.01
N ALA A 238 2.90 -10.88 -11.43
CA ALA A 238 1.97 -10.74 -10.30
C ALA A 238 2.69 -10.17 -9.05
N LEU A 239 3.88 -10.69 -8.75
CA LEU A 239 4.73 -10.22 -7.66
C LEU A 239 6.03 -9.63 -8.21
N LEU A 240 6.24 -8.34 -8.05
CA LEU A 240 7.51 -7.66 -8.36
C LEU A 240 8.24 -7.35 -7.05
N LEU A 241 9.35 -8.03 -6.82
CA LEU A 241 10.14 -7.94 -5.59
C LEU A 241 11.46 -7.21 -5.88
N ARG A 242 11.58 -5.96 -5.40
CA ARG A 242 12.79 -5.14 -5.52
C ARG A 242 13.27 -4.72 -4.13
N GLY A 243 14.57 -4.84 -3.86
CA GLY A 243 15.10 -4.55 -2.54
C GLY A 243 14.46 -5.41 -1.45
N VAL A 244 14.20 -6.68 -1.76
CA VAL A 244 13.62 -7.59 -0.78
C VAL A 244 14.72 -8.34 -0.04
N VAL A 245 14.62 -8.38 1.28
CA VAL A 245 15.56 -9.09 2.14
C VAL A 245 14.81 -10.16 2.93
N ASN A 246 15.31 -11.40 2.86
CA ASN A 246 14.74 -12.57 3.56
C ASN A 246 13.22 -12.76 3.35
N PRO A 247 12.71 -12.81 2.11
CA PRO A 247 11.29 -12.99 1.85
C PRO A 247 10.85 -14.45 2.01
N THR A 248 9.62 -14.67 2.46
CA THR A 248 8.92 -15.96 2.39
C THR A 248 7.71 -15.81 1.47
N VAL A 249 7.72 -16.52 0.33
CA VAL A 249 6.61 -16.51 -0.64
C VAL A 249 6.17 -17.93 -0.89
N THR A 250 5.06 -18.38 -0.31
CA THR A 250 4.70 -19.78 -0.28
C THR A 250 3.19 -20.03 -0.26
N GLY A 251 2.75 -21.15 -0.84
CA GLY A 251 1.35 -21.57 -0.78
C GLY A 251 0.38 -20.64 -1.50
N ASN A 252 0.87 -19.79 -2.40
CA ASN A 252 0.02 -18.95 -3.23
C ASN A 252 -0.41 -19.69 -4.50
N VAL A 253 -1.55 -19.30 -5.04
CA VAL A 253 -2.07 -19.76 -6.32
C VAL A 253 -2.00 -18.62 -7.32
N PHE A 254 -1.42 -18.89 -8.49
CA PHE A 254 -1.37 -17.97 -9.63
C PHE A 254 -2.13 -18.62 -10.79
N GLU A 255 -3.23 -18.00 -11.20
CA GLU A 255 -4.10 -18.52 -12.25
C GLU A 255 -4.43 -17.43 -13.26
N ASP A 256 -4.37 -17.77 -14.55
CA ASP A 256 -4.64 -16.86 -15.67
C ASP A 256 -3.85 -15.55 -15.62
N CYS A 257 -2.59 -15.61 -15.15
CA CYS A 257 -1.70 -14.46 -15.16
C CYS A 257 -1.07 -14.29 -16.54
N GLN A 258 -1.07 -13.05 -17.07
CA GLN A 258 -0.59 -12.73 -18.41
C GLN A 258 0.94 -12.82 -18.56
N TYR A 259 1.68 -12.96 -17.46
CA TYR A 259 3.14 -13.03 -17.45
C TYR A 259 3.65 -13.83 -16.24
N TYR A 260 4.96 -13.90 -16.03
CA TYR A 260 5.54 -14.65 -14.92
C TYR A 260 4.89 -14.32 -13.57
N PRO A 261 4.67 -15.32 -12.71
CA PRO A 261 4.06 -15.08 -11.41
C PRO A 261 4.93 -14.22 -10.48
N ILE A 262 6.24 -14.47 -10.45
CA ILE A 262 7.16 -13.81 -9.50
C ILE A 262 8.42 -13.35 -10.23
N ARG A 263 8.83 -12.10 -9.97
CA ARG A 263 10.12 -11.57 -10.40
C ARG A 263 10.85 -10.97 -9.22
N VAL A 264 12.05 -11.45 -8.97
CA VAL A 264 13.00 -10.83 -8.03
C VAL A 264 14.02 -10.02 -8.80
N VAL A 265 14.16 -8.75 -8.46
CA VAL A 265 15.21 -7.89 -9.01
C VAL A 265 16.33 -7.83 -7.97
N MET A 266 17.47 -8.47 -8.30
CA MET A 266 18.58 -8.60 -7.35
C MET A 266 19.29 -7.29 -7.09
N ARG A 267 19.41 -6.44 -8.09
CA ARG A 267 19.96 -5.09 -7.97
C ARG A 267 19.27 -4.14 -8.95
N ASP A 268 18.91 -2.98 -8.48
CA ASP A 268 18.31 -1.92 -9.30
C ASP A 268 18.82 -0.55 -8.82
N LEU A 269 18.88 0.41 -9.71
CA LEU A 269 19.27 1.77 -9.36
C LEU A 269 18.15 2.44 -8.55
N ALA A 270 18.53 3.25 -7.57
CA ALA A 270 17.58 4.04 -6.83
C ALA A 270 16.91 5.07 -7.74
N THR A 271 15.66 4.82 -8.07
CA THR A 271 14.86 5.71 -8.92
C THR A 271 13.56 6.11 -8.22
N VAL A 272 13.13 7.31 -8.47
CA VAL A 272 11.80 7.79 -8.10
C VAL A 272 11.17 8.33 -9.37
N ASP A 273 9.98 7.82 -9.71
CA ASP A 273 9.27 8.17 -10.94
C ASP A 273 10.12 8.03 -12.22
N GLY A 274 11.00 7.02 -12.24
CA GLY A 274 11.89 6.73 -13.38
C GLY A 274 13.17 7.54 -13.45
N ALA A 275 13.39 8.50 -12.54
CA ALA A 275 14.62 9.28 -12.45
C ALA A 275 15.52 8.79 -11.31
N VAL A 276 16.83 8.72 -11.54
CA VAL A 276 17.79 8.47 -10.47
C VAL A 276 17.83 9.67 -9.54
N LYS A 277 17.62 9.44 -8.26
CA LYS A 277 17.66 10.48 -7.23
C LYS A 277 19.01 10.50 -6.53
N ALA A 278 19.64 11.67 -6.48
CA ALA A 278 20.87 11.86 -5.75
C ALA A 278 20.69 11.57 -4.25
N GLY A 279 21.64 10.83 -3.66
CA GLY A 279 21.60 10.47 -2.24
C GLY A 279 20.83 9.19 -1.90
N TYR A 280 20.23 8.53 -2.89
CA TYR A 280 19.66 7.19 -2.74
C TYR A 280 20.65 6.14 -3.21
N GLY A 281 20.82 5.10 -2.42
CA GLY A 281 21.62 3.93 -2.81
C GLY A 281 20.90 3.03 -3.80
N ASP A 282 21.61 2.07 -4.36
CA ASP A 282 21.01 1.01 -5.17
C ASP A 282 20.04 0.17 -4.33
N THR A 283 18.97 -0.26 -4.95
CA THR A 283 18.07 -1.26 -4.37
C THR A 283 18.70 -2.64 -4.53
N VAL A 284 19.04 -3.29 -3.43
CA VAL A 284 19.66 -4.62 -3.41
C VAL A 284 18.76 -5.61 -2.70
N SER A 285 18.46 -6.73 -3.36
CA SER A 285 17.76 -7.86 -2.76
C SER A 285 18.74 -8.87 -2.17
N SER A 286 18.36 -9.48 -1.05
CA SER A 286 19.09 -10.59 -0.43
C SER A 286 18.13 -11.77 -0.22
N VAL A 287 18.31 -12.80 -1.04
CA VAL A 287 17.42 -13.96 -1.11
C VAL A 287 18.26 -15.22 -1.01
N SER A 288 18.11 -15.96 0.08
CA SER A 288 18.82 -17.22 0.32
C SER A 288 18.21 -18.39 -0.47
N ASP A 289 18.90 -19.51 -0.54
CA ASP A 289 18.36 -20.75 -1.13
C ASP A 289 17.10 -21.23 -0.41
N ALA A 290 17.01 -21.01 0.90
CA ALA A 290 15.82 -21.31 1.67
C ALA A 290 14.63 -20.43 1.21
N ASN A 291 14.85 -19.14 0.97
CA ASN A 291 13.80 -18.25 0.43
C ASN A 291 13.37 -18.71 -0.98
N TRP A 292 14.31 -19.02 -1.87
CA TRP A 292 13.99 -19.55 -3.19
C TRP A 292 13.20 -20.86 -3.12
N SER A 293 13.50 -21.73 -2.16
CA SER A 293 12.77 -22.96 -1.91
C SER A 293 11.32 -22.71 -1.50
N THR A 294 11.02 -21.63 -0.78
CA THR A 294 9.62 -21.25 -0.47
C THR A 294 8.86 -20.82 -1.72
N MET A 295 9.52 -20.09 -2.63
CA MET A 295 8.90 -19.60 -3.87
C MET A 295 8.48 -20.75 -4.81
N LYS A 296 9.18 -21.88 -4.77
CA LYS A 296 8.84 -23.09 -5.54
C LYS A 296 7.59 -23.82 -5.04
N LYS A 297 7.07 -23.49 -3.85
CA LYS A 297 5.88 -24.10 -3.23
C LYS A 297 4.58 -23.40 -3.61
N ASN A 298 4.58 -22.57 -4.63
CA ASN A 298 3.40 -21.91 -5.14
C ASN A 298 2.81 -22.71 -6.31
N THR A 299 1.50 -22.66 -6.47
CA THR A 299 0.79 -23.30 -7.59
C THR A 299 0.65 -22.31 -8.74
N VAL A 300 0.95 -22.77 -9.96
CA VAL A 300 0.89 -21.93 -11.16
C VAL A 300 0.08 -22.65 -12.25
N THR A 301 -1.02 -22.05 -12.69
CA THR A 301 -1.94 -22.60 -13.69
C THR A 301 -2.24 -21.53 -14.75
N ASN A 302 -2.24 -21.93 -16.04
CA ASN A 302 -2.57 -21.05 -17.17
C ASN A 302 -1.80 -19.72 -17.18
N VAL A 303 -0.48 -19.77 -17.00
CA VAL A 303 0.39 -18.61 -17.13
C VAL A 303 0.98 -18.59 -18.53
N ALA A 304 0.86 -17.48 -19.24
CA ALA A 304 1.19 -17.37 -20.66
C ALA A 304 2.67 -17.63 -20.99
N GLU A 305 3.57 -17.38 -20.05
CA GLU A 305 5.00 -17.72 -20.16
C GLU A 305 5.48 -18.35 -18.85
N LYS A 306 6.19 -19.47 -18.97
CA LYS A 306 6.76 -20.22 -17.84
C LYS A 306 8.20 -19.81 -17.58
#